data_dbcad8ef9f960ebeb5af1afc5c449f1b
#
_entry.id   dbcad8ef9f960ebeb5af1afc5c449f1b
#
_cell.length_a   1.000
_cell.length_b   1.000
_cell.length_c   1.000
_cell.angle_alpha   90.00
_cell.angle_beta   90.00
_cell.angle_gamma   90.00
#
_symmetry.space_group_name_H-M   'P 1'
#
loop_
_entity.id
_entity.type
_entity.pdbx_description
1 polymer ?
#
loop_
_entity_poly.entity_id
_entity_poly.type
_entity_poly.pdbx_seq_one_letter_code
_entity_poly.pdbx_strand_id
1 'polypeptide(L)'
;MNNKQSRILNIITFLAFTILGIYKNEVTVFYIIYLFWMEAFVRQLIELSYIIRRDSKLFSSISVAWPAFFMMIIYVVFIIVLFGFIPFSAGKDSETFLINVKTLMFKNIFFNLSVLVYIIQYILYIYVNGFKEKTIIPFNRNHIILH
;
A
#
# COMPACT_ATOMS: atom_id res chain seq x y z
N MET A 1 -19.25 9.90 -6.15
CA MET A 1 -18.60 8.88 -6.98
C MET A 1 -18.99 7.51 -6.46
N ASN A 2 -19.58 6.65 -7.28
CA ASN A 2 -20.05 5.35 -6.84
C ASN A 2 -18.82 4.44 -6.56
N ASN A 3 -18.91 3.53 -5.59
CA ASN A 3 -17.84 2.61 -5.19
C ASN A 3 -17.24 1.82 -6.38
N LYS A 4 -18.09 1.51 -7.37
CA LYS A 4 -17.71 0.84 -8.61
C LYS A 4 -16.86 1.75 -9.53
N GLN A 5 -17.21 3.02 -9.63
CA GLN A 5 -16.46 3.99 -10.44
C GLN A 5 -15.07 4.30 -9.85
N SER A 6 -14.95 4.39 -8.52
CA SER A 6 -13.67 4.57 -7.86
C SER A 6 -12.72 3.40 -8.11
N ARG A 7 -13.23 2.15 -8.04
CA ARG A 7 -12.42 0.95 -8.33
C ARG A 7 -11.96 0.90 -9.78
N ILE A 8 -12.84 1.21 -10.73
CA ILE A 8 -12.51 1.25 -12.15
C ILE A 8 -11.44 2.31 -12.43
N LEU A 9 -11.58 3.49 -11.84
CA LEU A 9 -10.61 4.57 -12.00
C LEU A 9 -9.23 4.16 -11.46
N ASN A 10 -9.17 3.50 -10.29
CA ASN A 10 -7.92 2.98 -9.73
C ASN A 10 -7.25 1.98 -10.68
N ILE A 11 -8.00 1.03 -11.21
CA ILE A 11 -7.48 0.03 -12.13
C ILE A 11 -6.94 0.68 -13.40
N ILE A 12 -7.69 1.62 -13.99
CA ILE A 12 -7.27 2.33 -15.20
C ILE A 12 -5.99 3.14 -14.93
N THR A 13 -5.94 3.87 -13.83
CA THR A 13 -4.76 4.68 -13.46
C THR A 13 -3.55 3.80 -13.22
N PHE A 14 -3.72 2.70 -12.46
CA PHE A 14 -2.66 1.72 -12.23
C PHE A 14 -2.12 1.14 -13.55
N LEU A 15 -3.02 0.70 -14.43
CA LEU A 15 -2.62 0.15 -15.74
C LEU A 15 -1.90 1.19 -16.60
N ALA A 16 -2.39 2.44 -16.63
CA ALA A 16 -1.75 3.51 -17.41
C ALA A 16 -0.32 3.78 -16.95
N PHE A 17 -0.09 3.95 -15.63
CA PHE A 17 1.27 4.18 -15.11
C PHE A 17 2.18 2.95 -15.26
N THR A 18 1.63 1.74 -15.09
CA THR A 18 2.39 0.51 -15.28
C THR A 18 2.84 0.36 -16.75
N ILE A 19 1.93 0.59 -17.71
CA ILE A 19 2.26 0.53 -19.14
C ILE A 19 3.30 1.58 -19.51
N LEU A 20 3.14 2.82 -19.05
CA LEU A 20 4.12 3.89 -19.29
C LEU A 20 5.48 3.57 -18.67
N GLY A 21 5.49 3.01 -17.46
CA GLY A 21 6.71 2.60 -16.79
C GLY A 21 7.41 1.41 -17.46
N ILE A 22 6.66 0.44 -17.98
CA ILE A 22 7.20 -0.67 -18.78
C ILE A 22 7.85 -0.11 -20.05
N TYR A 23 7.16 0.80 -20.75
CA TYR A 23 7.72 1.45 -21.96
C TYR A 23 9.03 2.20 -21.69
N LYS A 24 9.19 2.74 -20.48
CA LYS A 24 10.42 3.42 -20.03
C LYS A 24 11.46 2.49 -19.40
N ASN A 25 11.22 1.17 -19.34
CA ASN A 25 12.06 0.20 -18.63
C ASN A 25 12.28 0.54 -17.14
N GLU A 26 11.31 1.19 -16.49
CA GLU A 26 11.40 1.59 -15.08
C GLU A 26 10.50 0.77 -14.15
N VAL A 27 9.83 -0.27 -14.67
CA VAL A 27 8.94 -1.16 -13.91
C VAL A 27 9.53 -2.56 -13.85
N THR A 28 9.69 -3.05 -12.64
CA THR A 28 10.14 -4.41 -12.32
C THR A 28 9.05 -5.15 -11.54
N VAL A 29 9.22 -6.46 -11.35
CA VAL A 29 8.33 -7.24 -10.46
C VAL A 29 8.35 -6.67 -9.04
N PHE A 30 9.54 -6.26 -8.55
CA PHE A 30 9.68 -5.56 -7.27
C PHE A 30 8.81 -4.30 -7.20
N TYR A 31 8.85 -3.45 -8.23
CA TYR A 31 8.04 -2.24 -8.32
C TYR A 31 6.55 -2.54 -8.11
N ILE A 32 6.02 -3.54 -8.81
CA ILE A 32 4.59 -3.89 -8.77
C ILE A 32 4.19 -4.37 -7.37
N ILE A 33 4.95 -5.32 -6.80
CA ILE A 33 4.66 -5.88 -5.48
C ILE A 33 4.80 -4.81 -4.39
N TYR A 34 5.85 -3.99 -4.48
CA TYR A 34 6.08 -2.91 -3.53
C TYR A 34 5.01 -1.80 -3.63
N LEU A 35 4.48 -1.52 -4.82
CA LEU A 35 3.37 -0.59 -5.00
C LEU A 35 2.09 -1.09 -4.31
N PHE A 36 1.72 -2.36 -4.49
CA PHE A 36 0.57 -2.93 -3.78
C PHE A 36 0.73 -2.89 -2.27
N TRP A 37 1.94 -3.17 -1.78
CA TRP A 37 2.24 -3.04 -0.36
C TRP A 37 2.08 -1.60 0.12
N MET A 38 2.62 -0.62 -0.63
CA MET A 38 2.49 0.81 -0.31
C MET A 38 1.04 1.28 -0.29
N GLU A 39 0.22 0.84 -1.23
CA GLU A 39 -1.21 1.16 -1.24
C GLU A 39 -1.91 0.63 0.02
N ALA A 40 -1.63 -0.61 0.41
CA ALA A 40 -2.17 -1.19 1.64
C ALA A 40 -1.69 -0.45 2.89
N PHE A 41 -0.41 -0.08 2.94
CA PHE A 41 0.19 0.66 4.05
C PHE A 41 -0.41 2.07 4.19
N VAL A 42 -0.50 2.81 3.09
CA VAL A 42 -1.11 4.16 3.06
C VAL A 42 -2.57 4.10 3.51
N ARG A 43 -3.33 3.11 3.03
CA ARG A 43 -4.71 2.91 3.47
C ARG A 43 -4.79 2.74 4.98
N GLN A 44 -3.98 1.87 5.57
CA GLN A 44 -3.97 1.66 7.02
C GLN A 44 -3.60 2.93 7.80
N LEU A 45 -2.62 3.71 7.31
CA LEU A 45 -2.26 4.98 7.93
C LEU A 45 -3.42 6.00 7.93
N ILE A 46 -4.11 6.14 6.81
CA ILE A 46 -5.25 7.07 6.68
C ILE A 46 -6.39 6.60 7.59
N GLU A 47 -6.70 5.31 7.60
CA GLU A 47 -7.74 4.74 8.45
C GLU A 47 -7.42 4.91 9.94
N LEU A 48 -6.19 4.63 10.36
CA LEU A 48 -5.73 4.86 11.74
C LEU A 48 -5.83 6.33 12.12
N SER A 49 -5.40 7.24 11.25
CA SER A 49 -5.47 8.69 11.48
C SER A 49 -6.92 9.17 11.69
N TYR A 50 -7.85 8.58 10.94
CA TYR A 50 -9.27 8.88 11.07
C TYR A 50 -9.85 8.39 12.41
N ILE A 51 -9.51 7.17 12.84
CA ILE A 51 -9.96 6.59 14.12
C ILE A 51 -9.44 7.42 15.29
N ILE A 52 -8.15 7.77 15.29
CA ILE A 52 -7.52 8.58 16.33
C ILE A 52 -8.23 9.93 16.47
N ARG A 53 -8.57 10.56 15.35
CA ARG A 53 -9.26 11.86 15.36
C ARG A 53 -10.68 11.77 15.93
N ARG A 54 -11.37 10.62 15.70
CA ARG A 54 -12.75 10.43 16.15
C ARG A 54 -12.88 10.06 17.62
N ASP A 55 -12.04 9.16 18.14
CA ASP A 55 -12.27 8.51 19.44
C ASP A 55 -11.44 9.08 20.59
N SER A 56 -10.54 10.03 20.38
CA SER A 56 -9.61 10.60 21.38
C SER A 56 -8.84 9.58 22.27
N LYS A 57 -9.06 8.27 22.11
CA LYS A 57 -8.39 7.19 22.84
C LYS A 57 -7.24 6.60 22.00
N LEU A 58 -6.21 7.40 21.81
CA LEU A 58 -5.05 7.12 20.97
C LEU A 58 -4.42 5.77 21.29
N PHE A 59 -4.24 5.44 22.55
CA PHE A 59 -3.59 4.20 23.00
C PHE A 59 -4.40 2.94 22.64
N SER A 60 -5.72 2.98 22.78
CA SER A 60 -6.59 1.86 22.41
C SER A 60 -6.59 1.60 20.90
N SER A 61 -6.59 2.66 20.09
CA SER A 61 -6.59 2.56 18.62
C SER A 61 -5.26 2.02 18.09
N ILE A 62 -4.13 2.46 18.66
CA ILE A 62 -2.80 1.94 18.30
C ILE A 62 -2.65 0.48 18.70
N SER A 63 -3.08 0.09 19.90
CA SER A 63 -3.01 -1.28 20.37
C SER A 63 -3.75 -2.26 19.46
N VAL A 64 -4.89 -1.87 18.89
CA VAL A 64 -5.64 -2.68 17.94
C VAL A 64 -4.99 -2.73 16.55
N ALA A 65 -4.36 -1.64 16.11
CA ALA A 65 -3.72 -1.57 14.80
C ALA A 65 -2.31 -2.20 14.78
N TRP A 66 -1.65 -2.33 15.92
CA TRP A 66 -0.27 -2.79 16.04
C TRP A 66 0.02 -4.14 15.36
N PRO A 67 -0.79 -5.21 15.55
CA PRO A 67 -0.54 -6.47 14.87
C PRO A 67 -0.55 -6.37 13.35
N ALA A 68 -1.44 -5.55 12.80
CA ALA A 68 -1.50 -5.33 11.36
C ALA A 68 -0.26 -4.60 10.85
N PHE A 69 0.21 -3.55 11.53
CA PHE A 69 1.44 -2.86 11.19
C PHE A 69 2.67 -3.76 11.31
N PHE A 70 2.74 -4.58 12.36
CA PHE A 70 3.82 -5.53 12.53
C PHE A 70 3.91 -6.53 11.37
N MET A 71 2.77 -7.09 10.96
CA MET A 71 2.71 -7.98 9.79
C MET A 71 3.12 -7.25 8.51
N MET A 72 2.77 -5.99 8.33
CA MET A 72 3.20 -5.21 7.18
C MET A 72 4.71 -4.97 7.14
N ILE A 73 5.34 -4.76 8.30
CA ILE A 73 6.81 -4.65 8.39
C ILE A 73 7.46 -5.97 7.97
N ILE A 74 6.95 -7.10 8.43
CA ILE A 74 7.45 -8.41 8.00
C ILE A 74 7.32 -8.57 6.47
N TYR A 75 6.16 -8.26 5.92
CA TYR A 75 5.95 -8.37 4.46
C TYR A 75 6.88 -7.47 3.66
N VAL A 76 7.13 -6.23 4.07
CA VAL A 76 8.06 -5.37 3.33
C VAL A 76 9.49 -5.88 3.38
N VAL A 77 9.92 -6.44 4.51
CA VAL A 77 11.24 -7.07 4.62
C VAL A 77 11.36 -8.24 3.62
N PHE A 78 10.34 -9.11 3.56
CA PHE A 78 10.31 -10.20 2.58
C PHE A 78 10.34 -9.69 1.14
N ILE A 79 9.55 -8.67 0.81
CA ILE A 79 9.52 -8.07 -0.54
C ILE A 79 10.91 -7.53 -0.91
N ILE A 80 11.56 -6.82 0.00
CA ILE A 80 12.89 -6.25 -0.23
C ILE A 80 13.92 -7.36 -0.45
N VAL A 81 13.91 -8.38 0.39
CA VAL A 81 14.88 -9.48 0.31
C VAL A 81 14.66 -10.31 -0.95
N LEU A 82 13.43 -10.80 -1.18
CA LEU A 82 13.16 -11.75 -2.25
C LEU A 82 13.20 -11.12 -3.65
N PHE A 83 12.69 -9.90 -3.78
CA PHE A 83 12.54 -9.25 -5.09
C PHE A 83 13.50 -8.09 -5.31
N GLY A 84 14.03 -7.50 -4.23
CA GLY A 84 14.99 -6.41 -4.28
C GLY A 84 16.44 -6.91 -4.38
N PHE A 85 16.86 -7.83 -3.51
CA PHE A 85 18.27 -8.23 -3.36
C PHE A 85 18.64 -9.57 -3.99
N ILE A 86 17.77 -10.59 -3.97
CA ILE A 86 18.10 -11.91 -4.52
C ILE A 86 18.43 -11.85 -6.02
N PRO A 87 17.74 -11.08 -6.88
CA PRO A 87 18.11 -10.95 -8.29
C PRO A 87 19.52 -10.42 -8.49
N PHE A 88 20.02 -9.56 -7.60
CA PHE A 88 21.39 -9.05 -7.64
C PHE A 88 22.43 -10.12 -7.32
N SER A 89 22.19 -10.96 -6.30
CA SER A 89 23.12 -12.03 -5.93
C SER A 89 23.24 -13.13 -6.98
N ALA A 90 22.22 -13.29 -7.83
CA ALA A 90 22.24 -14.24 -8.95
C ALA A 90 23.01 -13.73 -10.19
N GLY A 91 23.61 -12.55 -10.13
CA GLY A 91 24.47 -11.99 -11.19
C GLY A 91 23.72 -11.57 -12.46
N LYS A 92 22.39 -11.45 -12.39
CA LYS A 92 21.58 -11.37 -13.62
C LYS A 92 21.32 -9.97 -14.15
N ASP A 93 21.29 -8.89 -13.32
CA ASP A 93 21.06 -7.56 -13.89
C ASP A 93 21.34 -6.44 -12.88
N SER A 94 22.45 -5.73 -13.07
CA SER A 94 22.77 -4.51 -12.35
C SER A 94 21.72 -3.40 -12.60
N GLU A 95 21.11 -3.36 -13.78
CA GLU A 95 20.07 -2.40 -14.15
C GLU A 95 18.78 -2.63 -13.35
N THR A 96 18.30 -3.87 -13.30
CA THR A 96 17.10 -4.23 -12.51
C THR A 96 17.29 -3.92 -11.04
N PHE A 97 18.47 -4.22 -10.48
CA PHE A 97 18.77 -3.86 -9.10
C PHE A 97 18.74 -2.33 -8.88
N LEU A 98 19.33 -1.57 -9.79
CA LEU A 98 19.33 -0.11 -9.70
C LEU A 98 17.91 0.48 -9.74
N ILE A 99 17.04 -0.06 -10.59
CA ILE A 99 15.63 0.34 -10.68
C ILE A 99 14.91 0.00 -9.37
N ASN A 100 15.15 -1.18 -8.79
CA ASN A 100 14.54 -1.58 -7.51
C ASN A 100 14.99 -0.66 -6.36
N VAL A 101 16.28 -0.31 -6.29
CA VAL A 101 16.81 0.65 -5.30
C VAL A 101 16.22 2.04 -5.51
N LYS A 102 16.10 2.52 -6.75
CA LYS A 102 15.44 3.79 -7.05
C LYS A 102 13.98 3.79 -6.60
N THR A 103 13.27 2.70 -6.79
CA THR A 103 11.87 2.56 -6.36
C THR A 103 11.77 2.56 -4.85
N LEU A 104 12.61 1.79 -4.15
CA LEU A 104 12.65 1.73 -2.69
C LEU A 104 12.96 3.10 -2.05
N MET A 105 13.86 3.88 -2.67
CA MET A 105 14.24 5.21 -2.21
C MET A 105 13.30 6.33 -2.69
N PHE A 106 12.14 6.01 -3.26
CA PHE A 106 11.21 6.99 -3.82
C PHE A 106 11.82 7.90 -4.90
N LYS A 107 12.82 7.43 -5.62
CA LYS A 107 13.44 8.14 -6.75
C LYS A 107 12.81 7.79 -8.10
N ASN A 108 11.91 6.81 -8.14
CA ASN A 108 11.15 6.46 -9.34
C ASN A 108 9.90 7.34 -9.42
N ILE A 109 9.83 8.18 -10.45
CA ILE A 109 8.75 9.16 -10.61
C ILE A 109 7.40 8.50 -10.86
N PHE A 110 7.35 7.40 -11.62
CA PHE A 110 6.12 6.68 -11.90
C PHE A 110 5.56 6.01 -10.64
N PHE A 111 6.45 5.47 -9.79
CA PHE A 111 6.06 4.93 -8.49
C PHE A 111 5.45 6.00 -7.60
N ASN A 112 6.11 7.15 -7.47
CA ASN A 112 5.66 8.25 -6.62
C ASN A 112 4.32 8.82 -7.10
N LEU A 113 4.13 8.97 -8.42
CA LEU A 113 2.86 9.41 -9.00
C LEU A 113 1.74 8.40 -8.75
N SER A 114 2.00 7.10 -8.89
CA SER A 114 1.03 6.05 -8.61
C SER A 114 0.56 6.09 -7.16
N VAL A 115 1.50 6.19 -6.21
CA VAL A 115 1.19 6.30 -4.77
C VAL A 115 0.41 7.59 -4.48
N LEU A 116 0.81 8.73 -5.07
CA LEU A 116 0.12 10.01 -4.88
C LEU A 116 -1.33 9.96 -5.38
N VAL A 117 -1.54 9.43 -6.56
CA VAL A 117 -2.89 9.28 -7.14
C VAL A 117 -3.74 8.38 -6.25
N TYR A 118 -3.18 7.28 -5.75
CA TYR A 118 -3.86 6.39 -4.82
C TYR A 118 -4.28 7.12 -3.53
N ILE A 119 -3.38 7.89 -2.91
CA ILE A 119 -3.68 8.69 -1.72
C ILE A 119 -4.86 9.62 -1.96
N ILE A 120 -4.81 10.40 -3.06
CA ILE A 120 -5.86 11.35 -3.40
C ILE A 120 -7.20 10.64 -3.60
N GLN A 121 -7.21 9.55 -4.37
CA GLN A 121 -8.43 8.78 -4.65
C GLN A 121 -9.01 8.17 -3.37
N TYR A 122 -8.17 7.67 -2.47
CA TYR A 122 -8.63 7.07 -1.22
C TYR A 122 -9.19 8.11 -0.25
N ILE A 123 -8.57 9.28 -0.14
CA ILE A 123 -9.09 10.40 0.65
C ILE A 123 -10.45 10.87 0.10
N LEU A 124 -10.56 11.04 -1.22
CA LEU A 124 -11.82 11.40 -1.86
C LEU A 124 -12.91 10.34 -1.65
N TYR A 125 -12.54 9.07 -1.70
CA TYR A 125 -13.45 7.97 -1.41
C TYR A 125 -14.01 8.05 0.01
N ILE A 126 -13.16 8.28 1.03
CA ILE A 126 -13.59 8.45 2.42
C ILE A 126 -14.47 9.69 2.57
N TYR A 127 -14.11 10.80 1.92
CA TYR A 127 -14.87 12.04 1.99
C TYR A 127 -16.29 11.89 1.43
N VAL A 128 -16.45 11.20 0.30
CA VAL A 128 -17.76 11.04 -0.37
C VAL A 128 -18.62 9.97 0.28
N ASN A 129 -18.05 8.85 0.70
CA ASN A 129 -18.82 7.67 1.16
C ASN A 129 -18.89 7.54 2.68
N GLY A 130 -18.19 8.41 3.41
CA GLY A 130 -17.98 8.25 4.83
C GLY A 130 -17.06 7.07 5.17
N PHE A 131 -16.59 7.06 6.39
CA PHE A 131 -15.74 6.00 6.88
C PHE A 131 -16.58 4.78 7.29
N LYS A 132 -16.42 3.66 6.61
CA LYS A 132 -17.03 2.39 7.00
C LYS A 132 -16.06 1.64 7.93
N GLU A 133 -16.36 1.66 9.20
CA GLU A 133 -15.56 1.07 10.30
C GLU A 133 -15.23 -0.44 10.12
N LYS A 134 -15.85 -1.11 9.15
CA LYS A 134 -15.72 -2.56 8.91
C LYS A 134 -14.39 -3.02 8.29
N THR A 135 -13.53 -2.10 7.84
CA THR A 135 -12.34 -2.47 7.06
C THR A 135 -11.08 -2.72 7.88
N ILE A 136 -10.98 -2.17 9.09
CA ILE A 136 -9.74 -2.24 9.89
C ILE A 136 -9.70 -3.43 10.85
N ILE A 137 -10.86 -4.02 11.20
CA ILE A 137 -10.93 -5.10 12.19
C ILE A 137 -11.42 -6.38 11.52
N PRO A 138 -10.55 -7.18 10.87
CA PRO A 138 -10.90 -8.55 10.52
C PRO A 138 -11.05 -9.45 11.79
N PHE A 139 -10.57 -9.00 12.96
CA PHE A 139 -10.76 -9.67 14.23
C PHE A 139 -11.95 -9.05 14.99
N ASN A 140 -13.14 -9.55 14.71
CA ASN A 140 -14.32 -9.23 15.49
C ASN A 140 -14.14 -9.78 16.90
N ARG A 141 -13.89 -8.88 17.86
CA ARG A 141 -13.73 -9.19 19.30
C ARG A 141 -14.91 -9.98 19.90
N ASN A 142 -16.05 -9.98 19.22
CA ASN A 142 -17.27 -10.69 19.66
C ASN A 142 -17.25 -12.19 19.38
N HIS A 143 -16.30 -12.70 18.57
CA HIS A 143 -16.17 -14.15 18.35
C HIS A 143 -15.33 -14.89 19.41
N ILE A 144 -14.62 -14.15 20.28
CA ILE A 144 -13.78 -14.76 21.33
C ILE A 144 -14.55 -14.98 22.65
N ILE A 145 -15.76 -14.39 22.81
CA ILE A 145 -16.51 -14.43 24.06
C ILE A 145 -17.57 -15.56 24.06
N LEU A 146 -17.71 -16.34 22.99
CA LEU A 146 -18.76 -17.36 22.85
C LEU A 146 -18.24 -18.80 22.68
N HIS A 147 -17.11 -19.13 23.30
CA HIS A 147 -16.76 -20.56 23.56
C HIS A 147 -15.95 -20.69 24.82
#